data_7b265fed1f2f3f9a6e609e2aae30eaec
#
_entry.id   7b265fed1f2f3f9a6e609e2aae30eaec
#
_cell.length_a   1.000
_cell.length_b   1.000
_cell.length_c   1.000
_cell.angle_alpha   90.00
_cell.angle_beta   90.00
_cell.angle_gamma   90.00
#
_symmetry.space_group_name_H-M   'P 1'
#
loop_
_entity.id
_entity.type
_entity.pdbx_description
1 polymer ?
#
loop_
_entity_poly.entity_id
_entity_poly.type
_entity_poly.pdbx_seq_one_letter_code
_entity_poly.pdbx_strand_id
1 'polypeptide(L)'
;MRNSSPWTWIPSLYFAEGLPYIAVTVLAIEIYMQLGLTDAEVTFYTSWLYLPWVIKPFWSPFLELYQTKRWWITAMELFLGAAFAGVAFTIHASWWLQGTICFFWMIAFSSATHDVAADGLYMMGLEQHDQAFFVGIRSLFYRLSMVLGKGVLIMLAGVFQVMFRSQIRYSWSLIFYGMTGLFIAFYLYHSYVLPRPKEDTDRAIRRNAQDILREFVMTFVSFFAKKQIIIAVLFLLLFRLPEALLTPVSQLFLQALPSKGGLGLSPQEFGLVNGTVGVIGFLVGGVIGGMLISRDGLKKWLWPMTLAITIPNLTYVYLAYVMPENLMLINVCVAIENLGYGFGFSAYMLFMIYFSQGEHKTSHYALCTGLMALSMMLPGLFAGALAQAAGYRLFFIIVMISCLLPFGVASFLKIDANFGKKERE
;
A
#
# COMPACT_ATOMS: atom_id res chain seq x y z
N MET A 1 5.95 32.68 14.93
CA MET A 1 5.78 31.40 14.23
C MET A 1 5.14 30.40 15.19
N ARG A 2 4.01 29.79 14.88
CA ARG A 2 3.49 28.69 15.72
C ARG A 2 4.35 27.47 15.45
N ASN A 3 5.25 27.12 16.37
CA ASN A 3 5.83 25.77 16.44
C ASN A 3 4.71 24.85 16.91
N SER A 4 3.93 24.31 15.97
CA SER A 4 2.96 23.28 16.31
C SER A 4 3.74 22.02 16.75
N SER A 5 3.38 21.50 17.91
CA SER A 5 3.98 20.26 18.41
C SER A 5 3.86 19.15 17.36
N PRO A 6 4.89 18.35 17.08
CA PRO A 6 4.81 17.21 16.14
C PRO A 6 3.65 16.25 16.45
N TRP A 7 3.29 16.08 17.70
CA TRP A 7 2.15 15.25 18.13
C TRP A 7 0.79 15.73 17.61
N THR A 8 0.66 17.02 17.28
CA THR A 8 -0.62 17.54 16.80
C THR A 8 -0.87 17.27 15.32
N TRP A 9 0.16 17.00 14.52
CA TRP A 9 -0.02 16.86 13.07
C TRP A 9 0.47 15.53 12.49
N ILE A 10 1.54 14.92 13.04
CA ILE A 10 2.08 13.66 12.50
C ILE A 10 1.07 12.51 12.58
N PRO A 11 0.41 12.26 13.72
CA PRO A 11 -0.57 11.17 13.83
C PRO A 11 -1.69 11.28 12.80
N SER A 12 -2.33 12.46 12.72
CA SER A 12 -3.46 12.68 11.81
C SER A 12 -3.04 12.69 10.34
N LEU A 13 -1.86 13.24 10.01
CA LEU A 13 -1.35 13.32 8.65
C LEU A 13 -1.10 11.91 8.07
N TYR A 14 -0.40 11.05 8.80
CA TYR A 14 -0.10 9.69 8.33
C TYR A 14 -1.30 8.75 8.41
N PHE A 15 -2.24 9.02 9.29
CA PHE A 15 -3.53 8.34 9.27
C PHE A 15 -4.34 8.72 8.02
N ALA A 16 -4.39 10.01 7.66
CA ALA A 16 -5.04 10.50 6.44
C ALA A 16 -4.36 9.96 5.16
N GLU A 17 -3.03 9.76 5.16
CA GLU A 17 -2.26 9.23 4.05
C GLU A 17 -2.63 7.79 3.69
N GLY A 18 -2.85 6.94 4.71
CA GLY A 18 -3.12 5.51 4.47
C GLY A 18 -4.53 5.20 3.96
N LEU A 19 -5.53 6.00 4.29
CA LEU A 19 -6.93 5.73 3.94
C LEU A 19 -7.20 5.72 2.42
N PRO A 20 -6.73 6.69 1.62
CA PRO A 20 -6.96 6.69 0.17
C PRO A 20 -6.25 5.52 -0.52
N TYR A 21 -5.06 5.15 -0.05
CA TYR A 21 -4.35 3.98 -0.55
C TYR A 21 -5.20 2.71 -0.37
N ILE A 22 -5.77 2.50 0.81
CA ILE A 22 -6.66 1.35 1.08
C ILE A 22 -7.95 1.43 0.27
N ALA A 23 -8.51 2.63 0.09
CA ALA A 23 -9.72 2.80 -0.74
C ALA A 23 -9.48 2.30 -2.17
N VAL A 24 -8.32 2.62 -2.74
CA VAL A 24 -7.95 2.25 -4.10
C VAL A 24 -7.56 0.77 -4.21
N THR A 25 -6.80 0.25 -3.26
CA THR A 25 -6.19 -1.08 -3.37
C THR A 25 -7.03 -2.21 -2.77
N VAL A 26 -8.01 -1.88 -1.92
CA VAL A 26 -8.84 -2.88 -1.24
C VAL A 26 -10.33 -2.61 -1.42
N LEU A 27 -10.81 -1.39 -1.08
CA LEU A 27 -12.25 -1.11 -1.18
C LEU A 27 -12.75 -1.13 -2.62
N ALA A 28 -11.93 -0.72 -3.60
CA ALA A 28 -12.29 -0.81 -5.03
C ALA A 28 -12.51 -2.27 -5.46
N ILE A 29 -11.64 -3.20 -5.03
CA ILE A 29 -11.80 -4.64 -5.29
C ILE A 29 -13.13 -5.11 -4.71
N GLU A 30 -13.36 -4.78 -3.44
CA GLU A 30 -14.55 -5.19 -2.69
C GLU A 30 -15.85 -4.71 -3.35
N ILE A 31 -15.90 -3.45 -3.72
CA ILE A 31 -17.08 -2.85 -4.38
C ILE A 31 -17.36 -3.50 -5.74
N TYR A 32 -16.34 -3.62 -6.57
CA TYR A 32 -16.51 -4.15 -7.92
C TYR A 32 -16.90 -5.62 -7.91
N MET A 33 -16.34 -6.41 -6.99
CA MET A 33 -16.76 -7.79 -6.77
C MET A 33 -18.24 -7.88 -6.36
N GLN A 34 -18.66 -7.06 -5.39
CA GLN A 34 -20.06 -7.06 -4.90
C GLN A 34 -21.03 -6.50 -5.93
N LEU A 35 -20.60 -5.63 -6.85
CA LEU A 35 -21.40 -5.13 -7.97
C LEU A 35 -21.45 -6.09 -9.16
N GLY A 36 -20.78 -7.24 -9.08
CA GLY A 36 -20.92 -8.36 -10.00
C GLY A 36 -19.94 -8.37 -11.17
N LEU A 37 -18.82 -7.64 -11.09
CA LEU A 37 -17.75 -7.79 -12.06
C LEU A 37 -17.07 -9.17 -11.88
N THR A 38 -16.55 -9.69 -12.97
CA THR A 38 -15.76 -10.94 -12.95
C THR A 38 -14.40 -10.72 -12.28
N ASP A 39 -13.79 -11.78 -11.76
CA ASP A 39 -12.47 -11.72 -11.12
C ASP A 39 -11.41 -11.07 -12.02
N ALA A 40 -11.48 -11.37 -13.33
CA ALA A 40 -10.61 -10.79 -14.34
C ALA A 40 -10.81 -9.26 -14.46
N GLU A 41 -12.05 -8.80 -14.54
CA GLU A 41 -12.36 -7.37 -14.63
C GLU A 41 -11.97 -6.63 -13.35
N VAL A 42 -12.30 -7.18 -12.18
CA VAL A 42 -11.95 -6.59 -10.89
C VAL A 42 -10.45 -6.36 -10.80
N THR A 43 -9.66 -7.41 -11.01
CA THR A 43 -8.19 -7.29 -10.87
C THR A 43 -7.58 -6.44 -11.96
N PHE A 44 -8.08 -6.49 -13.19
CA PHE A 44 -7.63 -5.63 -14.28
C PHE A 44 -7.81 -4.15 -13.96
N TYR A 45 -9.03 -3.73 -13.63
CA TYR A 45 -9.31 -2.31 -13.35
C TYR A 45 -8.59 -1.80 -12.11
N THR A 46 -8.57 -2.59 -11.03
CA THR A 46 -7.95 -2.15 -9.77
C THR A 46 -6.43 -2.16 -9.81
N SER A 47 -5.80 -3.05 -10.59
CA SER A 47 -4.35 -3.07 -10.74
C SER A 47 -3.83 -1.84 -11.49
N TRP A 48 -4.56 -1.33 -12.48
CA TRP A 48 -4.20 -0.07 -13.14
C TRP A 48 -4.16 1.11 -12.17
N LEU A 49 -4.97 1.08 -11.12
CA LEU A 49 -5.00 2.15 -10.12
C LEU A 49 -3.69 2.27 -9.31
N TYR A 50 -2.76 1.31 -9.39
CA TYR A 50 -1.42 1.43 -8.81
C TYR A 50 -0.51 2.38 -9.62
N LEU A 51 -0.84 2.68 -10.88
CA LEU A 51 0.01 3.46 -11.77
C LEU A 51 0.46 4.81 -11.19
N PRO A 52 -0.37 5.60 -10.47
CA PRO A 52 0.08 6.84 -9.86
C PRO A 52 1.29 6.66 -8.92
N TRP A 53 1.32 5.59 -8.11
CA TRP A 53 2.49 5.32 -7.24
C TRP A 53 3.71 4.82 -8.03
N VAL A 54 3.51 4.15 -9.17
CA VAL A 54 4.61 3.74 -10.06
C VAL A 54 5.30 4.96 -10.66
N ILE A 55 4.51 5.91 -11.15
CA ILE A 55 5.03 7.07 -11.89
C ILE A 55 5.21 8.31 -11.01
N LYS A 56 4.90 8.25 -9.71
CA LYS A 56 5.07 9.41 -8.80
C LYS A 56 6.47 10.05 -8.82
N PRO A 57 7.59 9.31 -9.01
CA PRO A 57 8.90 9.94 -9.14
C PRO A 57 9.00 10.93 -10.29
N PHE A 58 8.19 10.78 -11.35
CA PHE A 58 8.24 11.67 -12.52
C PHE A 58 7.61 13.03 -12.28
N TRP A 59 6.62 13.14 -11.38
CA TRP A 59 6.02 14.44 -11.09
C TRP A 59 6.42 15.02 -9.72
N SER A 60 7.09 14.25 -8.86
CA SER A 60 7.53 14.75 -7.56
C SER A 60 8.39 16.02 -7.64
N PRO A 61 9.25 16.23 -8.67
CA PRO A 61 9.98 17.48 -8.82
C PRO A 61 9.09 18.70 -9.06
N PHE A 62 7.93 18.52 -9.71
CA PHE A 62 6.99 19.63 -9.95
C PHE A 62 6.34 20.13 -8.65
N LEU A 63 6.19 19.26 -7.64
CA LEU A 63 5.72 19.68 -6.32
C LEU A 63 6.73 20.57 -5.57
N GLU A 64 7.97 20.59 -6.00
CA GLU A 64 8.99 21.48 -5.47
C GLU A 64 9.05 22.84 -6.18
N LEU A 65 8.52 22.91 -7.41
CA LEU A 65 8.45 24.14 -8.20
C LEU A 65 7.24 25.00 -7.84
N TYR A 66 6.11 24.36 -7.52
CA TYR A 66 4.84 25.03 -7.36
C TYR A 66 4.33 24.85 -5.94
N GLN A 67 4.14 25.95 -5.24
CA GLN A 67 3.55 25.99 -3.92
C GLN A 67 4.35 25.27 -2.81
N THR A 68 3.91 25.42 -1.58
CA THR A 68 4.51 24.79 -0.41
C THR A 68 4.00 23.35 -0.23
N LYS A 69 4.75 22.49 0.47
CA LYS A 69 4.33 21.14 0.81
C LYS A 69 3.02 21.15 1.60
N ARG A 70 2.88 22.11 2.53
CA ARG A 70 1.63 22.33 3.26
C ARG A 70 0.44 22.58 2.34
N TRP A 71 0.60 23.44 1.32
CA TRP A 71 -0.47 23.72 0.36
C TRP A 71 -0.89 22.45 -0.40
N TRP A 72 0.11 21.68 -0.86
CA TRP A 72 -0.16 20.42 -1.55
C TRP A 72 -0.92 19.42 -0.69
N ILE A 73 -0.54 19.26 0.61
CA ILE A 73 -1.24 18.37 1.54
C ILE A 73 -2.71 18.78 1.64
N THR A 74 -2.98 20.04 1.99
CA THR A 74 -4.36 20.51 2.19
C THR A 74 -5.18 20.50 0.92
N ALA A 75 -4.59 20.87 -0.22
CA ALA A 75 -5.26 20.79 -1.51
C ALA A 75 -5.63 19.36 -1.87
N MET A 76 -4.70 18.40 -1.69
CA MET A 76 -4.98 16.98 -1.97
C MET A 76 -6.03 16.40 -1.04
N GLU A 77 -6.08 16.79 0.24
CA GLU A 77 -7.14 16.36 1.17
C GLU A 77 -8.53 16.84 0.71
N LEU A 78 -8.62 18.06 0.23
CA LEU A 78 -9.88 18.57 -0.34
C LEU A 78 -10.26 17.83 -1.62
N PHE A 79 -9.30 17.58 -2.52
CA PHE A 79 -9.52 16.79 -3.73
C PHE A 79 -9.93 15.34 -3.41
N LEU A 80 -9.31 14.71 -2.41
CA LEU A 80 -9.68 13.39 -1.93
C LEU A 80 -11.11 13.37 -1.40
N GLY A 81 -11.49 14.38 -0.60
CA GLY A 81 -12.88 14.52 -0.13
C GLY A 81 -13.87 14.63 -1.28
N ALA A 82 -13.57 15.46 -2.29
CA ALA A 82 -14.40 15.61 -3.49
C ALA A 82 -14.46 14.30 -4.30
N ALA A 83 -13.33 13.59 -4.45
CA ALA A 83 -13.27 12.35 -5.20
C ALA A 83 -14.04 11.21 -4.49
N PHE A 84 -13.99 11.12 -3.16
CA PHE A 84 -14.82 10.18 -2.40
C PHE A 84 -16.31 10.49 -2.57
N ALA A 85 -16.72 11.76 -2.52
CA ALA A 85 -18.09 12.16 -2.83
C ALA A 85 -18.49 11.78 -4.27
N GLY A 86 -17.56 11.92 -5.22
CA GLY A 86 -17.76 11.51 -6.61
C GLY A 86 -18.00 10.00 -6.76
N VAL A 87 -17.25 9.15 -6.06
CA VAL A 87 -17.52 7.69 -6.00
C VAL A 87 -18.91 7.44 -5.45
N ALA A 88 -19.25 8.05 -4.29
CA ALA A 88 -20.55 7.88 -3.64
C ALA A 88 -21.73 8.28 -4.53
N PHE A 89 -21.56 9.33 -5.31
CA PHE A 89 -22.60 9.83 -6.24
C PHE A 89 -22.70 8.95 -7.47
N THR A 90 -21.59 8.62 -8.12
CA THR A 90 -21.57 7.93 -9.41
C THR A 90 -21.92 6.45 -9.33
N ILE A 91 -21.77 5.81 -8.18
CA ILE A 91 -22.11 4.39 -7.98
C ILE A 91 -23.58 4.06 -8.30
N HIS A 92 -24.46 5.06 -8.26
CA HIS A 92 -25.88 4.92 -8.58
C HIS A 92 -26.21 5.17 -10.07
N ALA A 93 -25.29 5.77 -10.82
CA ALA A 93 -25.52 6.11 -12.22
C ALA A 93 -25.58 4.87 -13.13
N SER A 94 -26.18 5.00 -14.30
CA SER A 94 -26.14 3.93 -15.32
C SER A 94 -24.73 3.65 -15.84
N TRP A 95 -23.86 4.66 -15.80
CA TRP A 95 -22.43 4.61 -16.14
C TRP A 95 -21.51 4.49 -14.89
N TRP A 96 -22.01 3.80 -13.85
CA TRP A 96 -21.37 3.70 -12.54
C TRP A 96 -19.92 3.21 -12.60
N LEU A 97 -19.61 2.24 -13.49
CA LEU A 97 -18.27 1.68 -13.59
C LEU A 97 -17.25 2.74 -14.05
N GLN A 98 -17.57 3.43 -15.15
CA GLN A 98 -16.70 4.50 -15.69
C GLN A 98 -16.57 5.66 -14.71
N GLY A 99 -17.68 6.05 -14.07
CA GLY A 99 -17.71 7.12 -13.09
C GLY A 99 -16.86 6.81 -11.86
N THR A 100 -17.07 5.65 -11.24
CA THR A 100 -16.31 5.26 -10.04
C THR A 100 -14.83 5.05 -10.35
N ILE A 101 -14.47 4.43 -11.50
CA ILE A 101 -13.07 4.28 -11.92
C ILE A 101 -12.41 5.66 -12.10
N CYS A 102 -13.09 6.61 -12.75
CA CYS A 102 -12.56 7.96 -12.90
C CYS A 102 -12.24 8.61 -11.54
N PHE A 103 -13.14 8.52 -10.57
CA PHE A 103 -12.91 9.04 -9.24
C PHE A 103 -11.86 8.23 -8.45
N PHE A 104 -11.78 6.92 -8.61
CA PHE A 104 -10.67 6.15 -8.02
C PHE A 104 -9.31 6.53 -8.60
N TRP A 105 -9.23 6.86 -9.89
CA TRP A 105 -8.01 7.46 -10.46
C TRP A 105 -7.67 8.80 -9.81
N MET A 106 -8.66 9.67 -9.61
CA MET A 106 -8.45 10.94 -8.90
C MET A 106 -7.96 10.71 -7.47
N ILE A 107 -8.54 9.74 -6.74
CA ILE A 107 -8.09 9.35 -5.40
C ILE A 107 -6.64 8.86 -5.45
N ALA A 108 -6.27 8.00 -6.39
CA ALA A 108 -4.94 7.43 -6.51
C ALA A 108 -3.87 8.51 -6.81
N PHE A 109 -4.14 9.42 -7.76
CA PHE A 109 -3.23 10.54 -8.06
C PHE A 109 -3.11 11.52 -6.89
N SER A 110 -4.22 11.87 -6.26
CA SER A 110 -4.22 12.77 -5.10
C SER A 110 -3.50 12.14 -3.91
N SER A 111 -3.69 10.84 -3.67
CA SER A 111 -3.01 10.09 -2.61
C SER A 111 -1.50 10.02 -2.85
N ALA A 112 -1.07 9.67 -4.06
CA ALA A 112 0.36 9.61 -4.39
C ALA A 112 1.04 11.00 -4.31
N THR A 113 0.31 12.08 -4.61
CA THR A 113 0.78 13.46 -4.48
C THR A 113 0.83 13.89 -3.01
N HIS A 114 -0.19 13.57 -2.23
CA HIS A 114 -0.25 13.80 -0.78
C HIS A 114 0.92 13.13 -0.05
N ASP A 115 1.21 11.87 -0.36
CA ASP A 115 2.31 11.07 0.17
C ASP A 115 3.68 11.77 -0.02
N VAL A 116 3.98 12.25 -1.25
CA VAL A 116 5.22 13.01 -1.53
C VAL A 116 5.27 14.32 -0.73
N ALA A 117 4.14 15.02 -0.62
CA ALA A 117 4.09 16.29 0.09
C ALA A 117 4.21 16.09 1.61
N ALA A 118 3.56 15.06 2.17
CA ALA A 118 3.59 14.71 3.58
C ALA A 118 5.00 14.30 4.01
N ASP A 119 5.67 13.43 3.26
CA ASP A 119 7.06 13.04 3.53
C ASP A 119 8.02 14.24 3.41
N GLY A 120 7.82 15.12 2.44
CA GLY A 120 8.58 16.35 2.31
C GLY A 120 8.40 17.30 3.50
N LEU A 121 7.16 17.48 3.97
CA LEU A 121 6.87 18.32 5.14
C LEU A 121 7.46 17.73 6.41
N TYR A 122 7.40 16.39 6.57
CA TYR A 122 7.98 15.67 7.70
C TYR A 122 9.51 15.93 7.80
N MET A 123 10.22 15.82 6.68
CA MET A 123 11.67 16.02 6.64
C MET A 123 12.09 17.48 6.91
N MET A 124 11.29 18.46 6.48
CA MET A 124 11.58 19.89 6.68
C MET A 124 11.05 20.44 7.98
N GLY A 125 9.97 19.86 8.50
CA GLY A 125 9.29 20.35 9.70
C GLY A 125 9.86 19.83 11.02
N LEU A 126 10.83 18.89 10.98
CA LEU A 126 11.40 18.23 12.15
C LEU A 126 12.92 18.25 12.13
N GLU A 127 13.53 18.40 13.29
CA GLU A 127 14.97 18.16 13.50
C GLU A 127 15.28 16.65 13.36
N GLN A 128 16.54 16.30 13.05
CA GLN A 128 16.94 14.90 12.84
C GLN A 128 16.63 13.97 14.02
N HIS A 129 16.74 14.48 15.24
CA HIS A 129 16.40 13.72 16.44
C HIS A 129 14.91 13.41 16.50
N ASP A 130 14.06 14.40 16.25
CA ASP A 130 12.60 14.23 16.23
C ASP A 130 12.15 13.33 15.07
N GLN A 131 12.79 13.45 13.89
CA GLN A 131 12.52 12.54 12.77
C GLN A 131 12.73 11.08 13.17
N ALA A 132 13.82 10.77 13.88
CA ALA A 132 14.10 9.40 14.34
C ALA A 132 13.06 8.88 15.33
N PHE A 133 12.58 9.73 16.23
CA PHE A 133 11.54 9.37 17.19
C PHE A 133 10.17 9.18 16.51
N PHE A 134 9.76 10.15 15.69
CA PHE A 134 8.42 10.14 15.08
C PHE A 134 8.27 9.17 13.91
N VAL A 135 9.35 8.55 13.40
CA VAL A 135 9.24 7.53 12.34
C VAL A 135 8.41 6.33 12.78
N GLY A 136 8.50 5.93 14.05
CA GLY A 136 7.66 4.88 14.61
C GLY A 136 6.19 5.30 14.73
N ILE A 137 5.95 6.54 15.18
CA ILE A 137 4.60 7.11 15.35
C ILE A 137 3.89 7.22 13.99
N ARG A 138 4.55 7.77 12.97
CA ARG A 138 3.96 7.85 11.62
C ARG A 138 3.59 6.47 11.07
N SER A 139 4.47 5.48 11.22
CA SER A 139 4.19 4.10 10.81
C SER A 139 2.99 3.51 11.54
N LEU A 140 2.88 3.75 12.86
CA LEU A 140 1.75 3.28 13.64
C LEU A 140 0.42 3.83 13.11
N PHE A 141 0.32 5.15 12.91
CA PHE A 141 -0.92 5.78 12.46
C PHE A 141 -1.27 5.44 11.02
N TYR A 142 -0.28 5.31 10.13
CA TYR A 142 -0.50 4.76 8.79
C TYR A 142 -1.10 3.34 8.84
N ARG A 143 -0.65 2.50 9.78
CA ARG A 143 -1.18 1.14 9.95
C ARG A 143 -2.55 1.10 10.62
N LEU A 144 -2.85 2.03 11.53
CA LEU A 144 -4.20 2.19 12.08
C LEU A 144 -5.21 2.53 10.98
N SER A 145 -4.82 3.33 9.98
CA SER A 145 -5.69 3.57 8.82
C SER A 145 -5.97 2.32 7.99
N MET A 146 -5.01 1.38 7.93
CA MET A 146 -5.24 0.07 7.27
C MET A 146 -6.30 -0.75 8.01
N VAL A 147 -6.26 -0.80 9.35
CA VAL A 147 -7.27 -1.48 10.16
C VAL A 147 -8.64 -0.83 9.95
N LEU A 148 -8.71 0.50 9.96
CA LEU A 148 -9.94 1.20 9.68
C LEU A 148 -10.47 0.88 8.28
N GLY A 149 -9.63 1.00 7.25
CA GLY A 149 -10.04 0.80 5.86
C GLY A 149 -10.41 -0.64 5.54
N LYS A 150 -9.49 -1.58 5.75
CA LYS A 150 -9.70 -3.01 5.44
C LYS A 150 -10.65 -3.72 6.41
N GLY A 151 -10.62 -3.30 7.68
CA GLY A 151 -11.45 -3.92 8.72
C GLY A 151 -12.78 -3.18 8.87
N VAL A 152 -12.73 -2.02 9.51
CA VAL A 152 -13.94 -1.33 9.99
C VAL A 152 -14.85 -0.87 8.85
N LEU A 153 -14.31 -0.26 7.78
CA LEU A 153 -15.16 0.26 6.69
C LEU A 153 -15.87 -0.86 5.93
N ILE A 154 -15.20 -2.00 5.69
CA ILE A 154 -15.83 -3.15 5.04
C ILE A 154 -16.89 -3.79 5.95
N MET A 155 -16.58 -3.95 7.24
CA MET A 155 -17.56 -4.43 8.23
C MET A 155 -18.79 -3.51 8.28
N LEU A 156 -18.59 -2.19 8.32
CA LEU A 156 -19.69 -1.22 8.30
C LEU A 156 -20.50 -1.29 7.00
N ALA A 157 -19.85 -1.45 5.85
CA ALA A 157 -20.55 -1.67 4.58
C ALA A 157 -21.45 -2.90 4.65
N GLY A 158 -20.94 -4.01 5.22
CA GLY A 158 -21.73 -5.22 5.43
C GLY A 158 -22.88 -5.02 6.42
N VAL A 159 -22.68 -4.29 7.52
CA VAL A 159 -23.76 -3.93 8.46
C VAL A 159 -24.84 -3.10 7.77
N PHE A 160 -24.45 -2.09 6.98
CA PHE A 160 -25.40 -1.28 6.22
C PHE A 160 -26.16 -2.09 5.18
N GLN A 161 -25.52 -3.08 4.54
CA GLN A 161 -26.22 -4.00 3.62
C GLN A 161 -27.32 -4.79 4.34
N VAL A 162 -27.06 -5.26 5.57
CA VAL A 162 -28.09 -5.93 6.38
C VAL A 162 -29.21 -4.95 6.75
N MET A 163 -28.86 -3.75 7.24
CA MET A 163 -29.83 -2.72 7.65
C MET A 163 -30.70 -2.23 6.50
N PHE A 164 -30.14 -2.07 5.31
CA PHE A 164 -30.82 -1.53 4.12
C PHE A 164 -31.24 -2.61 3.11
N ARG A 165 -31.54 -3.82 3.59
CA ARG A 165 -32.11 -4.91 2.78
C ARG A 165 -31.29 -5.21 1.52
N SER A 166 -29.99 -5.43 1.68
CA SER A 166 -29.04 -5.78 0.63
C SER A 166 -28.86 -4.71 -0.49
N GLN A 167 -29.10 -3.45 -0.18
CA GLN A 167 -28.81 -2.35 -1.12
C GLN A 167 -27.32 -2.04 -1.12
N ILE A 168 -26.54 -2.82 -1.89
CA ILE A 168 -25.07 -2.73 -1.96
C ILE A 168 -24.61 -1.31 -2.31
N ARG A 169 -25.15 -0.74 -3.38
CA ARG A 169 -24.77 0.61 -3.86
C ARG A 169 -25.01 1.69 -2.81
N TYR A 170 -26.15 1.62 -2.14
CA TYR A 170 -26.50 2.59 -1.09
C TYR A 170 -25.57 2.47 0.12
N SER A 171 -25.27 1.25 0.56
CA SER A 171 -24.37 0.97 1.68
C SER A 171 -22.97 1.52 1.42
N TRP A 172 -22.41 1.30 0.24
CA TRP A 172 -21.12 1.85 -0.14
C TRP A 172 -21.14 3.37 -0.32
N SER A 173 -22.23 3.96 -0.84
CA SER A 173 -22.35 5.42 -0.87
C SER A 173 -22.21 6.04 0.51
N LEU A 174 -22.86 5.47 1.53
CA LEU A 174 -22.77 5.97 2.91
C LEU A 174 -21.33 5.92 3.44
N ILE A 175 -20.59 4.83 3.15
CA ILE A 175 -19.16 4.71 3.50
C ILE A 175 -18.36 5.83 2.85
N PHE A 176 -18.52 6.06 1.55
CA PHE A 176 -17.76 7.09 0.83
C PHE A 176 -18.16 8.51 1.21
N TYR A 177 -19.44 8.78 1.52
CA TYR A 177 -19.83 10.06 2.12
C TYR A 177 -19.24 10.26 3.52
N GLY A 178 -19.13 9.20 4.32
CA GLY A 178 -18.41 9.24 5.59
C GLY A 178 -16.93 9.59 5.41
N MET A 179 -16.26 8.99 4.43
CA MET A 179 -14.88 9.33 4.06
C MET A 179 -14.74 10.77 3.55
N THR A 180 -15.72 11.26 2.76
CA THR A 180 -15.79 12.66 2.35
C THR A 180 -15.78 13.59 3.55
N GLY A 181 -16.69 13.35 4.52
CA GLY A 181 -16.76 14.15 5.76
C GLY A 181 -15.45 14.12 6.54
N LEU A 182 -14.81 12.94 6.63
CA LEU A 182 -13.53 12.77 7.30
C LEU A 182 -12.41 13.57 6.61
N PHE A 183 -12.33 13.55 5.28
CA PHE A 183 -11.31 14.28 4.54
C PHE A 183 -11.54 15.80 4.54
N ILE A 184 -12.79 16.26 4.58
CA ILE A 184 -13.10 17.67 4.83
C ILE A 184 -12.63 18.07 6.25
N ALA A 185 -12.84 17.21 7.25
CA ALA A 185 -12.35 17.45 8.61
C ALA A 185 -10.81 17.49 8.66
N PHE A 186 -10.11 16.60 7.95
CA PHE A 186 -8.64 16.64 7.83
C PHE A 186 -8.18 17.93 7.14
N TYR A 187 -8.79 18.32 6.04
CA TYR A 187 -8.50 19.58 5.35
C TYR A 187 -8.61 20.78 6.30
N LEU A 188 -9.71 20.90 7.04
CA LEU A 188 -9.92 21.99 8.00
C LEU A 188 -8.87 21.95 9.12
N TYR A 189 -8.64 20.77 9.70
CA TYR A 189 -7.68 20.58 10.80
C TYR A 189 -6.23 20.87 10.34
N HIS A 190 -5.79 20.29 9.24
CA HIS A 190 -4.45 20.43 8.72
C HIS A 190 -4.18 21.82 8.16
N SER A 191 -5.20 22.50 7.61
CA SER A 191 -5.11 23.92 7.24
C SER A 191 -4.73 24.82 8.43
N TYR A 192 -5.09 24.39 9.66
CA TYR A 192 -4.78 25.14 10.86
C TYR A 192 -3.49 24.68 11.56
N VAL A 193 -3.26 23.35 11.67
CA VAL A 193 -2.26 22.74 12.55
C VAL A 193 -0.91 22.51 11.89
N LEU A 194 -0.85 22.24 10.56
CA LEU A 194 0.39 21.92 9.88
C LEU A 194 1.45 23.03 10.01
N PRO A 195 2.72 22.69 10.29
CA PRO A 195 3.81 23.64 10.41
C PRO A 195 4.05 24.40 9.10
N ARG A 196 4.73 25.55 9.22
CA ARG A 196 5.16 26.40 8.09
C ARG A 196 6.69 26.57 8.13
N PRO A 197 7.46 25.55 7.69
CA PRO A 197 8.91 25.67 7.67
C PRO A 197 9.33 26.81 6.74
N LYS A 198 10.32 27.60 7.15
CA LYS A 198 10.87 28.68 6.30
C LYS A 198 11.47 28.11 5.02
N GLU A 199 12.13 26.96 5.12
CA GLU A 199 12.75 26.28 3.99
C GLU A 199 11.73 25.90 2.88
N ASP A 200 10.50 25.55 3.23
CA ASP A 200 9.44 25.23 2.28
C ASP A 200 9.03 26.46 1.47
N THR A 201 8.91 27.62 2.13
CA THR A 201 8.55 28.88 1.48
C THR A 201 9.71 29.40 0.61
N ASP A 202 10.94 29.33 1.09
CA ASP A 202 12.11 29.83 0.36
C ASP A 202 12.43 28.97 -0.88
N ARG A 203 12.20 27.66 -0.83
CA ARG A 203 12.38 26.74 -1.96
C ARG A 203 11.38 27.00 -3.07
N ALA A 204 10.12 27.23 -2.74
CA ALA A 204 9.08 27.53 -3.74
C ALA A 204 9.37 28.81 -4.55
N ILE A 205 10.18 29.73 -4.00
CA ILE A 205 10.51 31.03 -4.65
C ILE A 205 11.82 30.97 -5.45
N ARG A 206 12.78 30.10 -5.06
CA ARG A 206 14.18 30.19 -5.54
C ARG A 206 14.61 29.12 -6.53
N ARG A 207 13.90 28.03 -6.73
CA ARG A 207 14.34 26.96 -7.65
C ARG A 207 13.94 27.25 -9.09
N ASN A 208 14.93 27.18 -9.99
CA ASN A 208 14.71 27.26 -11.43
C ASN A 208 14.29 25.88 -11.96
N ALA A 209 13.33 25.85 -12.90
CA ALA A 209 12.88 24.62 -13.56
C ALA A 209 14.01 23.83 -14.21
N GLN A 210 15.03 24.51 -14.75
CA GLN A 210 16.19 23.85 -15.38
C GLN A 210 17.04 23.09 -14.37
N ASP A 211 17.26 23.63 -13.17
CA ASP A 211 18.05 22.98 -12.12
C ASP A 211 17.35 21.73 -11.60
N ILE A 212 16.04 21.79 -11.41
CA ILE A 212 15.24 20.65 -10.97
C ILE A 212 15.21 19.55 -12.04
N LEU A 213 15.02 19.91 -13.31
CA LEU A 213 15.05 18.96 -14.40
C LEU A 213 16.43 18.29 -14.52
N ARG A 214 17.50 19.04 -14.36
CA ARG A 214 18.87 18.51 -14.35
C ARG A 214 19.08 17.54 -13.18
N GLU A 215 18.70 17.92 -11.97
CA GLU A 215 18.79 17.05 -10.77
C GLU A 215 17.97 15.79 -10.94
N PHE A 216 16.76 15.90 -11.51
CA PHE A 216 15.90 14.78 -11.86
C PHE A 216 16.58 13.81 -12.83
N VAL A 217 17.09 14.31 -13.97
CA VAL A 217 17.79 13.46 -14.95
C VAL A 217 19.04 12.82 -14.33
N MET A 218 19.83 13.57 -13.56
CA MET A 218 21.01 13.03 -12.85
C MET A 218 20.65 11.93 -11.86
N THR A 219 19.52 12.05 -11.18
CA THR A 219 19.00 11.01 -10.28
C THR A 219 18.72 9.71 -11.01
N PHE A 220 18.04 9.77 -12.15
CA PHE A 220 17.77 8.58 -12.98
C PHE A 220 19.06 7.96 -13.51
N VAL A 221 19.93 8.77 -14.10
CA VAL A 221 21.20 8.30 -14.63
C VAL A 221 22.04 7.63 -13.55
N SER A 222 22.17 8.25 -12.38
CA SER A 222 22.94 7.69 -11.26
C SER A 222 22.30 6.41 -10.67
N PHE A 223 20.98 6.31 -10.66
CA PHE A 223 20.28 5.10 -10.23
C PHE A 223 20.58 3.92 -11.15
N PHE A 224 20.41 4.11 -12.46
CA PHE A 224 20.63 3.03 -13.44
C PHE A 224 22.11 2.73 -13.70
N ALA A 225 23.04 3.62 -13.29
CA ALA A 225 24.48 3.37 -13.31
C ALA A 225 25.00 2.58 -12.10
N LYS A 226 24.15 2.27 -11.10
CA LYS A 226 24.56 1.52 -9.90
C LYS A 226 25.02 0.11 -10.25
N LYS A 227 26.04 -0.38 -9.51
CA LYS A 227 26.45 -1.79 -9.58
C LYS A 227 25.28 -2.70 -9.24
N GLN A 228 25.15 -3.80 -9.97
CA GLN A 228 24.07 -4.80 -9.81
C GLN A 228 22.65 -4.27 -10.04
N ILE A 229 22.48 -3.18 -10.80
CA ILE A 229 21.16 -2.59 -11.07
C ILE A 229 20.17 -3.62 -11.64
N ILE A 230 20.58 -4.47 -12.56
CA ILE A 230 19.71 -5.49 -13.18
C ILE A 230 19.21 -6.47 -12.10
N ILE A 231 20.10 -6.97 -11.24
CA ILE A 231 19.74 -7.91 -10.17
C ILE A 231 18.83 -7.21 -9.16
N ALA A 232 19.11 -5.95 -8.82
CA ALA A 232 18.29 -5.17 -7.91
C ALA A 232 16.88 -4.93 -8.47
N VAL A 233 16.74 -4.55 -9.73
CA VAL A 233 15.45 -4.37 -10.40
C VAL A 233 14.69 -5.69 -10.48
N LEU A 234 15.34 -6.79 -10.86
CA LEU A 234 14.72 -8.11 -10.86
C LEU A 234 14.26 -8.53 -9.47
N PHE A 235 15.05 -8.27 -8.42
CA PHE A 235 14.63 -8.53 -7.05
C PHE A 235 13.41 -7.68 -6.67
N LEU A 236 13.43 -6.38 -6.95
CA LEU A 236 12.32 -5.48 -6.65
C LEU A 236 11.03 -5.87 -7.38
N LEU A 237 11.12 -6.42 -8.59
CA LEU A 237 9.95 -6.83 -9.36
C LEU A 237 9.45 -8.24 -9.03
N LEU A 238 10.36 -9.20 -8.77
CA LEU A 238 10.01 -10.62 -8.70
C LEU A 238 9.90 -11.16 -7.26
N PHE A 239 10.53 -10.52 -6.28
CA PHE A 239 10.49 -11.00 -4.89
C PHE A 239 9.07 -11.03 -4.33
N ARG A 240 8.23 -10.09 -4.73
CA ARG A 240 6.83 -10.01 -4.30
C ARG A 240 5.83 -10.54 -5.32
N LEU A 241 6.28 -11.17 -6.39
CA LEU A 241 5.39 -11.67 -7.45
C LEU A 241 4.33 -12.65 -6.92
N PRO A 242 4.65 -13.64 -6.05
CA PRO A 242 3.63 -14.51 -5.47
C PRO A 242 2.55 -13.72 -4.72
N GLU A 243 2.96 -12.73 -3.92
CA GLU A 243 2.06 -11.87 -3.16
C GLU A 243 1.21 -10.97 -4.07
N ALA A 244 1.79 -10.48 -5.15
CA ALA A 244 1.07 -9.66 -6.12
C ALA A 244 -0.01 -10.43 -6.88
N LEU A 245 0.18 -11.73 -7.09
CA LEU A 245 -0.86 -12.64 -7.57
C LEU A 245 -1.88 -12.95 -6.49
N LEU A 246 -1.40 -13.31 -5.29
CA LEU A 246 -2.22 -13.79 -4.17
C LEU A 246 -3.15 -12.71 -3.64
N THR A 247 -2.65 -11.50 -3.37
CA THR A 247 -3.38 -10.46 -2.63
C THR A 247 -4.75 -10.10 -3.23
N PRO A 248 -4.91 -9.79 -4.52
CA PRO A 248 -6.22 -9.46 -5.07
C PRO A 248 -7.14 -10.69 -5.15
N VAL A 249 -6.60 -11.86 -5.51
CA VAL A 249 -7.40 -13.07 -5.69
C VAL A 249 -7.81 -13.69 -4.35
N SER A 250 -7.01 -13.57 -3.31
CA SER A 250 -7.39 -14.03 -1.96
C SER A 250 -8.65 -13.32 -1.44
N GLN A 251 -8.81 -12.02 -1.73
CA GLN A 251 -10.03 -11.27 -1.38
C GLN A 251 -11.26 -11.83 -2.11
N LEU A 252 -11.10 -12.11 -3.41
CA LEU A 252 -12.16 -12.70 -4.23
C LEU A 252 -12.51 -14.11 -3.74
N PHE A 253 -11.52 -14.96 -3.50
CA PHE A 253 -11.69 -16.33 -3.04
C PHE A 253 -12.38 -16.42 -1.68
N LEU A 254 -11.99 -15.60 -0.71
CA LEU A 254 -12.56 -15.64 0.63
C LEU A 254 -14.06 -15.32 0.62
N GLN A 255 -14.55 -14.51 -0.30
CA GLN A 255 -15.94 -14.06 -0.37
C GLN A 255 -16.76 -14.70 -1.49
N ALA A 256 -16.11 -15.25 -2.53
CA ALA A 256 -16.83 -15.94 -3.60
C ALA A 256 -17.68 -17.10 -3.06
N LEU A 257 -18.84 -17.30 -3.67
CA LEU A 257 -19.77 -18.37 -3.25
C LEU A 257 -19.11 -19.76 -3.32
N PRO A 258 -19.44 -20.68 -2.42
CA PRO A 258 -18.94 -22.06 -2.46
C PRO A 258 -19.20 -22.77 -3.78
N SER A 259 -20.31 -22.44 -4.46
CA SER A 259 -20.64 -22.95 -5.82
C SER A 259 -19.62 -22.51 -6.88
N LYS A 260 -18.87 -21.44 -6.63
CA LYS A 260 -17.78 -20.93 -7.49
C LYS A 260 -16.40 -21.35 -6.97
N GLY A 261 -16.35 -22.18 -5.92
CA GLY A 261 -15.10 -22.64 -5.30
C GLY A 261 -14.50 -21.68 -4.28
N GLY A 262 -15.22 -20.66 -3.82
CA GLY A 262 -14.82 -19.72 -2.76
C GLY A 262 -15.33 -20.12 -1.39
N LEU A 263 -14.91 -19.41 -0.32
CA LEU A 263 -15.29 -19.72 1.06
C LEU A 263 -16.62 -19.09 1.51
N GLY A 264 -17.17 -18.13 0.75
CA GLY A 264 -18.48 -17.53 1.01
C GLY A 264 -18.54 -16.62 2.24
N LEU A 265 -17.42 -16.06 2.68
CA LEU A 265 -17.41 -15.12 3.81
C LEU A 265 -18.27 -13.90 3.51
N SER A 266 -19.07 -13.50 4.50
CA SER A 266 -19.74 -12.20 4.47
C SER A 266 -18.74 -11.05 4.54
N PRO A 267 -19.11 -9.82 4.13
CA PRO A 267 -18.23 -8.66 4.26
C PRO A 267 -17.77 -8.40 5.71
N GLN A 268 -18.62 -8.72 6.70
CA GLN A 268 -18.28 -8.59 8.11
C GLN A 268 -17.18 -9.58 8.51
N GLU A 269 -17.34 -10.86 8.14
CA GLU A 269 -16.34 -11.90 8.41
C GLU A 269 -15.03 -11.59 7.66
N PHE A 270 -15.11 -11.18 6.41
CA PHE A 270 -13.93 -10.78 5.62
C PHE A 270 -13.20 -9.60 6.27
N GLY A 271 -13.92 -8.56 6.71
CA GLY A 271 -13.34 -7.42 7.43
C GLY A 271 -12.63 -7.83 8.72
N LEU A 272 -13.18 -8.82 9.45
CA LEU A 272 -12.52 -9.39 10.63
C LEU A 272 -11.27 -10.17 10.24
N VAL A 273 -11.40 -11.13 9.32
CA VAL A 273 -10.33 -12.07 8.91
C VAL A 273 -9.17 -11.34 8.26
N ASN A 274 -9.42 -10.60 7.20
CA ASN A 274 -8.37 -9.95 6.41
C ASN A 274 -8.01 -8.55 6.94
N GLY A 275 -9.02 -7.80 7.37
CA GLY A 275 -8.86 -6.41 7.80
C GLY A 275 -8.32 -6.25 9.22
N THR A 276 -8.69 -7.13 10.13
CA THR A 276 -8.24 -7.06 11.53
C THR A 276 -7.16 -8.09 11.82
N VAL A 277 -7.47 -9.37 11.71
CA VAL A 277 -6.54 -10.46 12.04
C VAL A 277 -5.34 -10.47 11.09
N GLY A 278 -5.58 -10.33 9.77
CA GLY A 278 -4.52 -10.26 8.77
C GLY A 278 -3.60 -9.06 8.99
N VAL A 279 -4.15 -7.86 9.22
CA VAL A 279 -3.32 -6.66 9.46
C VAL A 279 -2.50 -6.80 10.74
N ILE A 280 -3.04 -7.33 11.83
CA ILE A 280 -2.29 -7.59 13.07
C ILE A 280 -1.17 -8.60 12.80
N GLY A 281 -1.44 -9.69 12.09
CA GLY A 281 -0.43 -10.68 11.70
C GLY A 281 0.72 -10.03 10.93
N PHE A 282 0.41 -9.25 9.91
CA PHE A 282 1.39 -8.50 9.13
C PHE A 282 2.24 -7.55 9.99
N LEU A 283 1.62 -6.83 10.93
CA LEU A 283 2.29 -5.93 11.85
C LEU A 283 3.30 -6.64 12.74
N VAL A 284 2.84 -7.72 13.37
CA VAL A 284 3.67 -8.54 14.27
C VAL A 284 4.86 -9.12 13.50
N GLY A 285 4.61 -9.69 12.32
CA GLY A 285 5.67 -10.18 11.44
C GLY A 285 6.69 -9.12 11.07
N GLY A 286 6.22 -7.93 10.68
CA GLY A 286 7.08 -6.79 10.32
C GLY A 286 7.95 -6.30 11.48
N VAL A 287 7.38 -6.18 12.68
CA VAL A 287 8.13 -5.78 13.89
C VAL A 287 9.21 -6.81 14.25
N ILE A 288 8.84 -8.10 14.27
CA ILE A 288 9.79 -9.19 14.54
C ILE A 288 10.91 -9.16 13.48
N GLY A 289 10.55 -9.02 12.20
CA GLY A 289 11.51 -8.95 11.10
C GLY A 289 12.51 -7.81 11.26
N GLY A 290 12.00 -6.61 11.55
CA GLY A 290 12.83 -5.43 11.79
C GLY A 290 13.81 -5.61 12.97
N MET A 291 13.34 -6.15 14.11
CA MET A 291 14.16 -6.43 15.28
C MET A 291 15.28 -7.43 14.98
N LEU A 292 14.96 -8.51 14.26
CA LEU A 292 15.95 -9.56 13.94
C LEU A 292 17.01 -9.06 12.96
N ILE A 293 16.62 -8.27 11.95
CA ILE A 293 17.59 -7.66 11.03
C ILE A 293 18.49 -6.66 11.77
N SER A 294 17.94 -5.84 12.66
CA SER A 294 18.75 -4.87 13.43
C SER A 294 19.77 -5.54 14.32
N ARG A 295 19.50 -6.76 14.80
CA ARG A 295 20.44 -7.54 15.61
C ARG A 295 21.53 -8.23 14.79
N ASP A 296 21.17 -8.85 13.67
CA ASP A 296 22.03 -9.80 12.97
C ASP A 296 22.42 -9.35 11.55
N GLY A 297 21.79 -8.33 11.02
CA GLY A 297 21.97 -7.82 9.66
C GLY A 297 21.07 -8.46 8.60
N LEU A 298 20.86 -7.74 7.51
CA LEU A 298 19.95 -8.15 6.42
C LEU A 298 20.42 -9.45 5.74
N LYS A 299 21.71 -9.59 5.48
CA LYS A 299 22.26 -10.75 4.76
C LYS A 299 21.94 -12.09 5.43
N LYS A 300 21.97 -12.14 6.77
CA LYS A 300 21.69 -13.36 7.54
C LYS A 300 20.22 -13.74 7.45
N TRP A 301 19.33 -12.75 7.50
CA TRP A 301 17.88 -12.96 7.55
C TRP A 301 17.19 -13.03 6.19
N LEU A 302 17.90 -12.70 5.09
CA LEU A 302 17.31 -12.71 3.75
C LEU A 302 16.65 -14.06 3.42
N TRP A 303 17.34 -15.19 3.64
CA TRP A 303 16.83 -16.53 3.34
C TRP A 303 15.67 -16.96 4.25
N PRO A 304 15.76 -16.85 5.58
CA PRO A 304 14.62 -17.12 6.46
C PRO A 304 13.39 -16.25 6.12
N MET A 305 13.61 -15.00 5.73
CA MET A 305 12.52 -14.09 5.36
C MET A 305 11.93 -14.42 4.00
N THR A 306 12.73 -14.90 3.05
CA THR A 306 12.24 -15.41 1.76
C THR A 306 11.39 -16.67 1.98
N LEU A 307 11.78 -17.57 2.88
CA LEU A 307 10.96 -18.73 3.28
C LEU A 307 9.65 -18.28 3.94
N ALA A 308 9.72 -17.29 4.80
CA ALA A 308 8.55 -16.82 5.55
C ALA A 308 7.52 -16.07 4.69
N ILE A 309 7.92 -15.42 3.60
CA ILE A 309 6.99 -14.77 2.67
C ILE A 309 6.38 -15.78 1.67
N THR A 310 6.97 -16.96 1.50
CA THR A 310 6.57 -17.90 0.45
C THR A 310 5.83 -19.13 1.00
N ILE A 311 6.37 -19.78 2.04
CA ILE A 311 5.78 -21.03 2.57
C ILE A 311 4.37 -20.84 3.12
N PRO A 312 4.05 -19.76 3.85
CA PRO A 312 2.70 -19.57 4.38
C PRO A 312 1.60 -19.46 3.32
N ASN A 313 1.93 -19.14 2.06
CA ASN A 313 0.95 -19.13 0.96
C ASN A 313 0.31 -20.53 0.75
N LEU A 314 0.92 -21.61 1.25
CA LEU A 314 0.32 -22.94 1.33
C LEU A 314 -1.01 -22.95 2.10
N THR A 315 -1.23 -22.02 3.01
CA THR A 315 -2.52 -21.93 3.73
C THR A 315 -3.69 -21.69 2.79
N TYR A 316 -3.49 -20.91 1.70
CA TYR A 316 -4.53 -20.71 0.70
C TYR A 316 -4.76 -21.95 -0.18
N VAL A 317 -3.70 -22.72 -0.46
CA VAL A 317 -3.87 -24.05 -1.10
C VAL A 317 -4.74 -24.94 -0.18
N TYR A 318 -4.39 -25.00 1.10
CA TYR A 318 -5.17 -25.75 2.09
C TYR A 318 -6.63 -25.30 2.14
N LEU A 319 -6.88 -23.98 2.27
CA LEU A 319 -8.23 -23.42 2.30
C LEU A 319 -9.05 -23.76 1.04
N ALA A 320 -8.43 -23.72 -0.15
CA ALA A 320 -9.10 -24.01 -1.41
C ALA A 320 -9.44 -25.48 -1.62
N TYR A 321 -8.68 -26.40 -1.01
CA TYR A 321 -8.95 -27.84 -1.12
C TYR A 321 -9.89 -28.34 -0.02
N VAL A 322 -9.71 -27.86 1.22
CA VAL A 322 -10.49 -28.31 2.39
C VAL A 322 -11.82 -27.58 2.50
N MET A 323 -11.90 -26.32 2.03
CA MET A 323 -13.12 -25.49 2.08
C MET A 323 -13.76 -25.47 3.49
N PRO A 324 -13.01 -25.11 4.56
CA PRO A 324 -13.52 -25.19 5.91
C PRO A 324 -14.61 -24.17 6.16
N GLU A 325 -15.67 -24.55 6.86
CA GLU A 325 -16.73 -23.65 7.35
C GLU A 325 -16.35 -22.95 8.67
N ASN A 326 -15.33 -23.47 9.35
CA ASN A 326 -14.90 -22.93 10.65
C ASN A 326 -14.13 -21.63 10.47
N LEU A 327 -14.76 -20.52 10.84
CA LEU A 327 -14.18 -19.16 10.76
C LEU A 327 -12.86 -19.03 11.56
N MET A 328 -12.71 -19.76 12.70
CA MET A 328 -11.48 -19.71 13.48
C MET A 328 -10.31 -20.32 12.71
N LEU A 329 -10.53 -21.41 11.99
CA LEU A 329 -9.49 -22.03 11.17
C LEU A 329 -9.08 -21.13 10.00
N ILE A 330 -10.06 -20.45 9.37
CA ILE A 330 -9.78 -19.47 8.32
C ILE A 330 -8.95 -18.32 8.88
N ASN A 331 -9.30 -17.79 10.07
CA ASN A 331 -8.53 -16.74 10.74
C ASN A 331 -7.09 -17.16 11.01
N VAL A 332 -6.86 -18.38 11.48
CA VAL A 332 -5.51 -18.92 11.74
C VAL A 332 -4.70 -19.00 10.45
N CYS A 333 -5.28 -19.50 9.37
CA CYS A 333 -4.62 -19.60 8.07
C CYS A 333 -4.21 -18.20 7.54
N VAL A 334 -5.11 -17.23 7.58
CA VAL A 334 -4.85 -15.85 7.13
C VAL A 334 -3.86 -15.14 8.05
N ALA A 335 -3.92 -15.39 9.37
CA ALA A 335 -2.95 -14.85 10.32
C ALA A 335 -1.53 -15.35 10.05
N ILE A 336 -1.37 -16.66 9.80
CA ILE A 336 -0.05 -17.27 9.51
C ILE A 336 0.52 -16.70 8.20
N GLU A 337 -0.29 -16.61 7.16
CA GLU A 337 0.14 -16.04 5.88
C GLU A 337 0.57 -14.58 6.05
N ASN A 338 -0.26 -13.72 6.63
CA ASN A 338 0.04 -12.31 6.81
C ASN A 338 1.23 -12.07 7.76
N LEU A 339 1.42 -12.91 8.79
CA LEU A 339 2.60 -12.85 9.66
C LEU A 339 3.86 -13.16 8.86
N GLY A 340 3.84 -14.20 8.05
CA GLY A 340 4.94 -14.55 7.14
C GLY A 340 5.22 -13.45 6.12
N TYR A 341 4.18 -12.89 5.54
CA TYR A 341 4.28 -11.76 4.62
C TYR A 341 4.92 -10.54 5.28
N GLY A 342 4.45 -10.11 6.45
CA GLY A 342 5.01 -8.97 7.18
C GLY A 342 6.49 -9.18 7.55
N PHE A 343 6.84 -10.40 7.99
CA PHE A 343 8.20 -10.76 8.32
C PHE A 343 9.14 -10.72 7.10
N GLY A 344 8.74 -11.32 5.99
CA GLY A 344 9.52 -11.30 4.74
C GLY A 344 9.58 -9.94 4.08
N PHE A 345 8.51 -9.14 4.18
CA PHE A 345 8.45 -7.78 3.66
C PHE A 345 9.47 -6.85 4.32
N SER A 346 9.88 -7.13 5.57
CA SER A 346 10.94 -6.38 6.25
C SER A 346 12.28 -6.48 5.51
N ALA A 347 12.63 -7.65 4.96
CA ALA A 347 13.84 -7.80 4.14
C ALA A 347 13.76 -6.99 2.85
N TYR A 348 12.59 -6.97 2.20
CA TYR A 348 12.35 -6.21 1.00
C TYR A 348 12.50 -4.70 1.22
N MET A 349 11.87 -4.18 2.28
CA MET A 349 11.98 -2.77 2.66
C MET A 349 13.42 -2.36 2.97
N LEU A 350 14.13 -3.19 3.72
CA LEU A 350 15.53 -2.90 4.07
C LEU A 350 16.46 -3.00 2.85
N PHE A 351 16.17 -3.91 1.92
CA PHE A 351 16.90 -3.95 0.65
C PHE A 351 16.69 -2.67 -0.16
N MET A 352 15.49 -2.11 -0.22
CA MET A 352 15.25 -0.82 -0.89
C MET A 352 16.09 0.30 -0.26
N ILE A 353 16.19 0.33 1.07
CA ILE A 353 17.04 1.30 1.79
C ILE A 353 18.53 1.06 1.46
N TYR A 354 18.98 -0.20 1.45
CA TYR A 354 20.34 -0.56 1.09
C TYR A 354 20.69 -0.11 -0.33
N PHE A 355 19.85 -0.43 -1.29
CA PHE A 355 20.11 -0.11 -2.68
C PHE A 355 20.00 1.39 -2.98
N SER A 356 19.25 2.12 -2.18
CA SER A 356 19.09 3.58 -2.33
C SER A 356 20.29 4.39 -1.81
N GLN A 357 21.22 3.81 -1.07
CA GLN A 357 22.36 4.52 -0.49
C GLN A 357 23.18 5.27 -1.56
N GLY A 358 23.73 6.43 -1.20
CA GLY A 358 24.52 7.31 -2.05
C GLY A 358 24.05 8.77 -2.00
N GLU A 359 24.56 9.59 -2.90
CA GLU A 359 24.32 11.04 -2.94
C GLU A 359 22.83 11.40 -3.09
N HIS A 360 22.08 10.65 -3.92
CA HIS A 360 20.65 10.87 -4.16
C HIS A 360 19.75 9.86 -3.41
N LYS A 361 20.06 9.56 -2.14
CA LYS A 361 19.42 8.50 -1.35
C LYS A 361 17.88 8.56 -1.37
N THR A 362 17.30 9.72 -1.12
CA THR A 362 15.83 9.90 -1.04
C THR A 362 15.17 9.65 -2.39
N SER A 363 15.74 10.20 -3.45
CA SER A 363 15.19 10.05 -4.81
C SER A 363 15.36 8.62 -5.34
N HIS A 364 16.48 7.95 -5.04
CA HIS A 364 16.67 6.53 -5.34
C HIS A 364 15.70 5.64 -4.58
N TYR A 365 15.39 5.97 -3.32
CA TYR A 365 14.37 5.25 -2.56
C TYR A 365 12.98 5.44 -3.17
N ALA A 366 12.66 6.64 -3.65
CA ALA A 366 11.40 6.89 -4.37
C ALA A 366 11.30 6.05 -5.66
N LEU A 367 12.41 5.88 -6.40
CA LEU A 367 12.44 4.98 -7.56
C LEU A 367 12.24 3.51 -7.17
N CYS A 368 12.85 3.05 -6.08
CA CYS A 368 12.62 1.70 -5.56
C CYS A 368 11.15 1.48 -5.15
N THR A 369 10.51 2.46 -4.50
CA THR A 369 9.07 2.37 -4.16
C THR A 369 8.17 2.41 -5.39
N GLY A 370 8.56 3.11 -6.45
CA GLY A 370 7.88 3.05 -7.75
C GLY A 370 7.97 1.65 -8.38
N LEU A 371 9.15 1.01 -8.36
CA LEU A 371 9.33 -0.38 -8.79
C LEU A 371 8.54 -1.36 -7.91
N MET A 372 8.44 -1.09 -6.60
CA MET A 372 7.59 -1.85 -5.69
C MET A 372 6.11 -1.77 -6.09
N ALA A 373 5.61 -0.59 -6.43
CA ALA A 373 4.24 -0.44 -6.91
C ALA A 373 4.03 -1.16 -8.26
N LEU A 374 5.02 -1.10 -9.16
CA LEU A 374 5.01 -1.81 -10.44
C LEU A 374 4.97 -3.33 -10.25
N SER A 375 5.70 -3.86 -9.24
CA SER A 375 5.70 -5.29 -8.91
C SER A 375 4.33 -5.80 -8.45
N MET A 376 3.48 -4.95 -7.90
CA MET A 376 2.09 -5.28 -7.57
C MET A 376 1.15 -5.11 -8.75
N MET A 377 1.34 -4.03 -9.52
CA MET A 377 0.49 -3.70 -10.66
C MET A 377 0.54 -4.76 -11.76
N LEU A 378 1.73 -5.13 -12.22
CA LEU A 378 1.86 -6.01 -13.39
C LEU A 378 1.26 -7.40 -13.18
N PRO A 379 1.59 -8.16 -12.12
CA PRO A 379 0.97 -9.47 -11.90
C PRO A 379 -0.53 -9.35 -11.60
N GLY A 380 -0.94 -8.31 -10.88
CA GLY A 380 -2.34 -8.04 -10.55
C GLY A 380 -3.23 -7.91 -11.79
N LEU A 381 -2.74 -7.33 -12.88
CA LEU A 381 -3.47 -7.21 -14.15
C LEU A 381 -3.98 -8.56 -14.69
N PHE A 382 -3.25 -9.64 -14.43
CA PHE A 382 -3.54 -10.97 -14.97
C PHE A 382 -4.04 -11.95 -13.90
N ALA A 383 -3.91 -11.60 -12.61
CA ALA A 383 -4.19 -12.51 -11.49
C ALA A 383 -5.63 -13.04 -11.52
N GLY A 384 -6.62 -12.16 -11.71
CA GLY A 384 -8.02 -12.57 -11.77
C GLY A 384 -8.37 -13.38 -13.01
N ALA A 385 -7.84 -13.01 -14.18
CA ALA A 385 -8.02 -13.78 -15.41
C ALA A 385 -7.41 -15.19 -15.27
N LEU A 386 -6.22 -15.29 -14.65
CA LEU A 386 -5.58 -16.56 -14.35
C LEU A 386 -6.41 -17.39 -13.35
N ALA A 387 -6.94 -16.76 -12.30
CA ALA A 387 -7.81 -17.43 -11.33
C ALA A 387 -9.13 -17.90 -11.96
N GLN A 388 -9.72 -17.09 -12.83
CA GLN A 388 -10.95 -17.45 -13.54
C GLN A 388 -10.75 -18.61 -14.52
N ALA A 389 -9.61 -18.63 -15.23
CA ALA A 389 -9.30 -19.70 -16.19
C ALA A 389 -8.89 -21.01 -15.51
N ALA A 390 -8.12 -20.95 -14.43
CA ALA A 390 -7.57 -22.12 -13.74
C ALA A 390 -8.50 -22.66 -12.62
N GLY A 391 -9.38 -21.80 -12.09
CA GLY A 391 -10.07 -22.05 -10.82
C GLY A 391 -9.16 -21.83 -9.62
N TYR A 392 -9.73 -21.49 -8.44
CA TYR A 392 -8.95 -21.10 -7.25
C TYR A 392 -7.96 -22.17 -6.81
N ARG A 393 -8.30 -23.46 -6.88
CA ARG A 393 -7.42 -24.57 -6.46
C ARG A 393 -6.12 -24.58 -7.26
N LEU A 394 -6.21 -24.58 -8.58
CA LEU A 394 -5.02 -24.59 -9.45
C LEU A 394 -4.30 -23.23 -9.40
N PHE A 395 -5.04 -22.13 -9.27
CA PHE A 395 -4.46 -20.80 -9.13
C PHE A 395 -3.49 -20.71 -7.93
N PHE A 396 -3.90 -21.19 -6.74
CA PHE A 396 -3.01 -21.16 -5.57
C PHE A 396 -1.81 -22.10 -5.70
N ILE A 397 -1.93 -23.19 -6.47
CA ILE A 397 -0.76 -24.01 -6.84
C ILE A 397 0.19 -23.22 -7.74
N ILE A 398 -0.33 -22.47 -8.71
CA ILE A 398 0.49 -21.59 -9.57
C ILE A 398 1.20 -20.52 -8.74
N VAL A 399 0.53 -19.93 -7.76
CA VAL A 399 1.14 -19.01 -6.79
C VAL A 399 2.29 -19.70 -6.06
N MET A 400 2.12 -20.95 -5.59
CA MET A 400 3.19 -21.70 -4.93
C MET A 400 4.37 -21.99 -5.87
N ILE A 401 4.12 -22.31 -7.13
CA ILE A 401 5.20 -22.49 -8.13
C ILE A 401 5.94 -21.16 -8.34
N SER A 402 5.21 -20.04 -8.42
CA SER A 402 5.82 -18.70 -8.55
C SER A 402 6.72 -18.33 -7.37
N CYS A 403 6.53 -18.95 -6.18
CA CYS A 403 7.40 -18.78 -5.02
C CYS A 403 8.86 -19.22 -5.24
N LEU A 404 9.15 -19.95 -6.31
CA LEU A 404 10.53 -20.28 -6.69
C LEU A 404 11.31 -19.04 -7.17
N LEU A 405 10.62 -18.04 -7.74
CA LEU A 405 11.25 -16.82 -8.28
C LEU A 405 11.91 -15.96 -7.19
N PRO A 406 11.26 -15.66 -6.04
CA PRO A 406 11.90 -15.02 -4.89
C PRO A 406 13.23 -15.66 -4.48
N PHE A 407 13.30 -16.98 -4.42
CA PHE A 407 14.55 -17.70 -4.11
C PHE A 407 15.61 -17.50 -5.20
N GLY A 408 15.20 -17.60 -6.47
CA GLY A 408 16.09 -17.36 -7.60
C GLY A 408 16.73 -15.98 -7.54
N VAL A 409 15.92 -14.91 -7.42
CA VAL A 409 16.46 -13.54 -7.39
C VAL A 409 17.25 -13.24 -6.12
N ALA A 410 16.85 -13.78 -4.96
CA ALA A 410 17.57 -13.61 -3.71
C ALA A 410 18.97 -14.25 -3.76
N SER A 411 19.17 -15.34 -4.49
CA SER A 411 20.45 -16.03 -4.62
C SER A 411 21.53 -15.20 -5.31
N PHE A 412 21.14 -14.29 -6.20
CA PHE A 412 22.08 -13.43 -6.93
C PHE A 412 22.43 -12.14 -6.20
N LEU A 413 21.73 -11.81 -5.08
CA LEU A 413 22.00 -10.59 -4.33
C LEU A 413 23.30 -10.67 -3.57
N LYS A 414 24.14 -9.64 -3.75
CA LYS A 414 25.35 -9.43 -2.96
C LYS A 414 25.11 -8.27 -1.99
N ILE A 415 24.82 -8.60 -0.73
CA ILE A 415 24.53 -7.65 0.33
C ILE A 415 25.72 -7.64 1.30
N ASP A 416 26.08 -6.44 1.79
CA ASP A 416 27.08 -6.30 2.83
C ASP A 416 26.64 -7.04 4.10
N ALA A 417 27.57 -7.81 4.69
CA ALA A 417 27.29 -8.63 5.87
C ALA A 417 26.94 -7.81 7.12
N ASN A 418 27.39 -6.57 7.17
CA ASN A 418 27.16 -5.66 8.32
C ASN A 418 25.97 -4.74 8.13
N PHE A 419 25.40 -4.67 6.92
CA PHE A 419 24.28 -3.79 6.68
C PHE A 419 23.06 -4.15 7.53
N GLY A 420 22.53 -3.16 8.24
CA GLY A 420 21.38 -3.30 9.12
C GLY A 420 21.70 -3.76 10.54
N LYS A 421 22.95 -4.12 10.84
CA LYS A 421 23.36 -4.40 12.21
C LYS A 421 23.48 -3.13 13.03
N LYS A 422 23.00 -3.18 14.28
CA LYS A 422 23.31 -2.15 15.27
C LYS A 422 24.81 -2.26 15.61
N GLU A 423 25.56 -1.16 15.43
CA GLU A 423 26.92 -1.09 15.92
C GLU A 423 26.90 -1.35 17.44
N ARG A 424 27.67 -2.33 17.87
CA ARG A 424 27.87 -2.56 19.29
C ARG A 424 28.84 -1.48 19.77
N GLU A 425 28.36 -0.56 20.60
CA GLU A 425 29.19 0.32 21.39
C GLU A 425 30.12 -0.50 22.31
#